data_333911c172f45d6580212665fb520f09
#
_entry.id   333911c172f45d6580212665fb520f09
#
_cell.length_a   1.000
_cell.length_b   1.000
_cell.length_c   1.000
_cell.angle_alpha   90.00
_cell.angle_beta   90.00
_cell.angle_gamma   90.00
#
_symmetry.space_group_name_H-M   'P 1'
#
loop_
_entity.id
_entity.type
_entity.pdbx_description
1 polymer ?
#
loop_
_entity_poly.entity_id
_entity_poly.type
_entity_poly.pdbx_seq_one_letter_code
_entity_poly.pdbx_strand_id
1 'polypeptide(L)'
;DFGGGLRANEDLHIAFNSGAKQITGGSIAVNDTKTFEGWIEKYGGTKIILGADCLDEKIAISGWQKKSHLNVIPFIKEYQKKHIQYVICTDISKDGMLEGPSIELYKKIINECSNSDGQSIKLIASGGVTSINDLNQLEDLGCEAVIIGKALYEGEISLRDLETHF
;
A
#
# COMPACT_ATOMS: atom_id res chain seq x y z
N ASP A 1 -8.36 5.58 -4.60
CA ASP A 1 -7.86 6.27 -3.40
C ASP A 1 -7.21 7.60 -3.77
N PHE A 2 -6.88 8.38 -2.74
CA PHE A 2 -6.07 9.59 -2.87
C PHE A 2 -4.94 9.55 -1.85
N GLY A 3 -3.70 9.78 -2.28
CA GLY A 3 -2.52 9.73 -1.43
C GLY A 3 -1.46 10.76 -1.82
N GLY A 4 -0.54 11.00 -0.89
CA GLY A 4 0.53 11.96 -1.04
C GLY A 4 0.21 13.34 -0.48
N GLY A 5 1.12 13.88 0.31
CA GLY A 5 1.04 15.25 0.84
C GLY A 5 0.05 15.49 1.98
N LEU A 6 -0.76 14.52 2.38
CA LEU A 6 -1.73 14.66 3.46
C LEU A 6 -1.02 14.82 4.82
N ARG A 7 -1.31 15.89 5.54
CA ARG A 7 -0.65 16.24 6.82
C ARG A 7 -1.60 16.69 7.92
N ALA A 8 -2.82 17.14 7.56
CA ALA A 8 -3.78 17.71 8.50
C ALA A 8 -5.19 17.18 8.25
N ASN A 9 -6.09 17.38 9.22
CA ASN A 9 -7.49 16.99 9.11
C ASN A 9 -8.21 17.67 7.93
N GLU A 10 -7.81 18.90 7.61
CA GLU A 10 -8.33 19.69 6.51
C GLU A 10 -8.06 19.03 5.16
N ASP A 11 -6.87 18.42 5.01
CA ASP A 11 -6.50 17.73 3.77
C ASP A 11 -7.45 16.54 3.51
N LEU A 12 -7.77 15.76 4.57
CA LEU A 12 -8.73 14.68 4.46
C LEU A 12 -10.14 15.16 4.14
N HIS A 13 -10.55 16.24 4.79
CA HIS A 13 -11.86 16.82 4.54
C HIS A 13 -11.99 17.25 3.07
N ILE A 14 -10.98 17.91 2.53
CA ILE A 14 -10.92 18.30 1.11
C ILE A 14 -10.96 17.05 0.21
N ALA A 15 -10.13 16.05 0.49
CA ALA A 15 -10.05 14.82 -0.31
C ALA A 15 -11.40 14.07 -0.36
N PHE A 16 -12.05 13.86 0.79
CA PHE A 16 -13.34 13.18 0.85
C PHE A 16 -14.48 14.00 0.21
N ASN A 17 -14.50 15.32 0.42
CA ASN A 17 -15.48 16.19 -0.23
C ASN A 17 -15.28 16.27 -1.74
N SER A 18 -14.06 16.07 -2.22
CA SER A 18 -13.74 15.99 -3.65
C SER A 18 -14.03 14.60 -4.26
N GLY A 19 -14.60 13.67 -3.49
CA GLY A 19 -15.04 12.36 -3.97
C GLY A 19 -14.07 11.22 -3.76
N ALA A 20 -12.95 11.40 -3.06
CA ALA A 20 -12.09 10.28 -2.68
C ALA A 20 -12.88 9.29 -1.81
N LYS A 21 -12.85 8.02 -2.15
CA LYS A 21 -13.47 6.95 -1.33
C LYS A 21 -12.55 6.50 -0.21
N GLN A 22 -11.26 6.52 -0.45
CA GLN A 22 -10.21 6.15 0.50
C GLN A 22 -9.06 7.15 0.40
N ILE A 23 -8.29 7.29 1.47
CA ILE A 23 -7.05 8.07 1.48
C ILE A 23 -5.90 7.23 2.00
N THR A 24 -4.69 7.49 1.47
CA THR A 24 -3.48 6.79 1.87
C THR A 24 -2.57 7.72 2.68
N GLY A 25 -2.20 7.27 3.88
CA GLY A 25 -1.21 7.93 4.72
C GLY A 25 0.04 7.05 4.90
N GLY A 26 1.18 7.52 4.39
CA GLY A 26 2.47 6.85 4.54
C GLY A 26 3.33 7.55 5.60
N SER A 27 4.09 8.57 5.23
CA SER A 27 5.01 9.25 6.14
C SER A 27 4.35 9.80 7.41
N ILE A 28 3.08 10.19 7.37
CA ILE A 28 2.35 10.68 8.55
C ILE A 28 2.15 9.58 9.58
N ALA A 29 1.93 8.34 9.15
CA ALA A 29 1.79 7.20 10.04
C ALA A 29 3.07 6.92 10.87
N VAL A 30 4.22 7.44 10.43
CA VAL A 30 5.50 7.35 11.16
C VAL A 30 5.80 8.63 11.92
N ASN A 31 5.59 9.79 11.29
CA ASN A 31 6.05 11.09 11.82
C ASN A 31 5.06 11.74 12.78
N ASP A 32 3.77 11.48 12.61
CA ASP A 32 2.67 11.98 13.45
C ASP A 32 1.60 10.90 13.63
N THR A 33 1.96 9.88 14.38
CA THR A 33 1.12 8.71 14.66
C THR A 33 -0.22 9.12 15.27
N LYS A 34 -0.21 10.13 16.16
CA LYS A 34 -1.42 10.60 16.84
C LYS A 34 -2.45 11.16 15.86
N THR A 35 -2.03 11.97 14.90
CA THR A 35 -2.92 12.50 13.87
C THR A 35 -3.44 11.38 12.97
N PHE A 36 -2.57 10.45 12.56
CA PHE A 36 -2.99 9.33 11.70
C PHE A 36 -3.96 8.38 12.42
N GLU A 37 -3.73 8.08 13.69
CA GLU A 37 -4.64 7.30 14.52
C GLU A 37 -6.01 7.97 14.67
N GLY A 38 -6.02 9.30 14.90
CA GLY A 38 -7.27 10.08 14.92
C GLY A 38 -8.04 10.01 13.58
N TRP A 39 -7.36 9.87 12.47
CA TRP A 39 -8.02 9.63 11.18
C TRP A 39 -8.69 8.25 11.12
N ILE A 40 -8.00 7.21 11.61
CA ILE A 40 -8.55 5.87 11.67
C ILE A 40 -9.80 5.83 12.57
N GLU A 41 -9.73 6.47 13.75
CA GLU A 41 -10.86 6.55 14.68
C GLU A 41 -12.06 7.30 14.06
N LYS A 42 -11.80 8.40 13.37
CA LYS A 42 -12.85 9.27 12.81
C LYS A 42 -13.50 8.70 11.55
N TYR A 43 -12.71 8.12 10.64
CA TYR A 43 -13.18 7.71 9.32
C TYR A 43 -13.32 6.19 9.17
N GLY A 44 -12.69 5.42 10.07
CA GLY A 44 -12.65 3.96 10.04
C GLY A 44 -11.53 3.40 9.16
N GLY A 45 -11.03 2.21 9.53
CA GLY A 45 -9.91 1.54 8.82
C GLY A 45 -10.24 1.03 7.43
N THR A 46 -11.50 1.13 6.98
CA THR A 46 -11.91 0.86 5.59
C THR A 46 -11.69 2.05 4.66
N LYS A 47 -11.64 3.27 5.21
CA LYS A 47 -11.44 4.51 4.45
C LYS A 47 -10.01 5.04 4.52
N ILE A 48 -9.24 4.57 5.49
CA ILE A 48 -7.84 4.94 5.69
C ILE A 48 -6.97 3.77 5.26
N ILE A 49 -6.07 4.00 4.33
CA ILE A 49 -5.08 3.04 3.85
C ILE A 49 -3.74 3.36 4.48
N LEU A 50 -3.08 2.37 5.04
CA LEU A 50 -1.71 2.50 5.53
C LEU A 50 -0.72 2.39 4.37
N GLY A 51 0.07 3.43 4.12
CA GLY A 51 1.22 3.37 3.23
C GLY A 51 2.44 2.79 3.96
N ALA A 52 2.89 1.64 3.51
CA ALA A 52 4.00 0.89 4.09
C ALA A 52 5.14 0.65 3.08
N ASP A 53 5.49 1.71 2.34
CA ASP A 53 6.61 1.64 1.38
C ASP A 53 7.90 1.30 2.11
N CYS A 54 8.67 0.39 1.55
CA CYS A 54 9.88 -0.10 2.22
C CYS A 54 11.05 -0.31 1.26
N LEU A 55 12.24 -0.27 1.84
CA LEU A 55 13.48 -0.66 1.22
C LEU A 55 14.23 -1.58 2.19
N ASP A 56 14.60 -2.78 1.74
CA ASP A 56 15.19 -3.84 2.60
C ASP A 56 14.29 -4.12 3.83
N GLU A 57 12.98 -4.25 3.62
CA GLU A 57 11.96 -4.45 4.66
C GLU A 57 11.87 -3.33 5.72
N LYS A 58 12.53 -2.20 5.54
CA LYS A 58 12.44 -1.03 6.43
C LYS A 58 11.57 0.06 5.84
N ILE A 59 10.63 0.57 6.64
CA ILE A 59 9.71 1.62 6.22
C ILE A 59 10.48 2.86 5.77
N ALA A 60 10.15 3.34 4.59
CA ALA A 60 10.65 4.58 4.02
C ALA A 60 9.66 5.73 4.24
N ILE A 61 10.18 6.92 4.43
CA ILE A 61 9.41 8.13 4.70
C ILE A 61 9.94 9.31 3.89
N SER A 62 9.18 10.41 3.88
CA SER A 62 9.57 11.67 3.22
C SER A 62 9.80 11.50 1.71
N GLY A 63 8.89 10.79 1.01
CA GLY A 63 9.05 10.51 -0.42
C GLY A 63 10.28 9.64 -0.68
N TRP A 64 10.49 8.63 0.16
CA TRP A 64 11.58 7.64 0.10
C TRP A 64 12.99 8.18 0.37
N GLN A 65 13.10 9.47 0.75
CA GLN A 65 14.40 10.11 1.01
C GLN A 65 15.05 9.64 2.32
N LYS A 66 14.27 9.06 3.23
CA LYS A 66 14.75 8.59 4.53
C LYS A 66 14.22 7.18 4.84
N LYS A 67 15.10 6.32 5.35
CA LYS A 67 14.70 5.04 5.97
C LYS A 67 14.39 5.28 7.44
N SER A 68 13.31 4.71 7.93
CA SER A 68 13.03 4.63 9.37
C SER A 68 13.72 3.40 9.98
N HIS A 69 13.65 3.28 11.31
CA HIS A 69 14.12 2.06 12.00
C HIS A 69 13.05 0.96 12.05
N LEU A 70 11.83 1.25 11.55
CA LEU A 70 10.69 0.37 11.63
C LEU A 70 10.74 -0.69 10.53
N ASN A 71 10.61 -1.95 10.91
CA ASN A 71 10.42 -3.03 9.95
C ASN A 71 8.96 -3.07 9.48
N VAL A 72 8.74 -3.41 8.20
CA VAL A 72 7.43 -3.34 7.55
C VAL A 72 6.37 -4.19 8.25
N ILE A 73 6.66 -5.43 8.62
CA ILE A 73 5.69 -6.34 9.23
C ILE A 73 5.28 -5.90 10.64
N PRO A 74 6.18 -5.62 11.59
CA PRO A 74 5.80 -5.05 12.87
C PRO A 74 5.01 -3.75 12.75
N PHE A 75 5.36 -2.87 11.80
CA PHE A 75 4.65 -1.64 11.54
C PHE A 75 3.20 -1.88 11.09
N ILE A 76 2.99 -2.78 10.13
CA ILE A 76 1.64 -3.16 9.68
C ILE A 76 0.83 -3.77 10.84
N LYS A 77 1.41 -4.70 11.62
CA LYS A 77 0.73 -5.33 12.76
C LYS A 77 0.27 -4.32 13.82
N GLU A 78 1.04 -3.27 14.08
CA GLU A 78 0.64 -2.22 15.01
C GLU A 78 -0.61 -1.46 14.53
N TYR A 79 -0.68 -1.15 13.24
CA TYR A 79 -1.86 -0.48 12.69
C TYR A 79 -3.05 -1.44 12.48
N GLN A 80 -2.79 -2.72 12.26
CA GLN A 80 -3.85 -3.74 12.24
C GLN A 80 -4.59 -3.82 13.58
N LYS A 81 -3.88 -3.72 14.71
CA LYS A 81 -4.51 -3.60 16.06
C LYS A 81 -5.40 -2.37 16.20
N LYS A 82 -5.19 -1.35 15.37
CA LYS A 82 -5.98 -0.12 15.29
C LYS A 82 -7.03 -0.17 14.19
N HIS A 83 -7.39 -1.37 13.75
CA HIS A 83 -8.44 -1.66 12.78
C HIS A 83 -8.16 -1.20 11.34
N ILE A 84 -6.91 -0.90 10.98
CA ILE A 84 -6.54 -0.75 9.57
C ILE A 84 -6.81 -2.07 8.84
N GLN A 85 -7.45 -1.97 7.66
CA GLN A 85 -7.76 -3.12 6.81
C GLN A 85 -6.94 -3.12 5.53
N TYR A 86 -6.65 -1.94 4.96
CA TYR A 86 -5.96 -1.79 3.70
C TYR A 86 -4.52 -1.31 3.92
N VAL A 87 -3.60 -1.94 3.23
CA VAL A 87 -2.17 -1.58 3.25
C VAL A 87 -1.65 -1.51 1.82
N ILE A 88 -1.10 -0.38 1.40
CA ILE A 88 -0.28 -0.29 0.20
C ILE A 88 1.17 -0.54 0.62
N CYS A 89 1.82 -1.51 -0.02
CA CYS A 89 3.25 -1.74 0.18
C CYS A 89 3.97 -1.63 -1.16
N THR A 90 4.87 -0.65 -1.27
CA THR A 90 5.79 -0.53 -2.39
C THR A 90 7.16 -1.06 -1.98
N ASP A 91 7.68 -2.05 -2.70
CA ASP A 91 9.11 -2.33 -2.63
C ASP A 91 9.86 -1.33 -3.51
N ILE A 92 10.50 -0.36 -2.86
CA ILE A 92 11.21 0.73 -3.53
C ILE A 92 12.37 0.20 -4.40
N SER A 93 12.96 -0.94 -4.03
CA SER A 93 14.05 -1.54 -4.84
C SER A 93 13.57 -2.03 -6.19
N LYS A 94 12.27 -2.28 -6.33
CA LYS A 94 11.62 -2.77 -7.55
C LYS A 94 10.88 -1.67 -8.31
N ASP A 95 10.53 -0.57 -7.63
CA ASP A 95 9.73 0.48 -8.25
C ASP A 95 10.43 1.09 -9.47
N GLY A 96 9.73 1.10 -10.61
CA GLY A 96 10.24 1.59 -11.89
C GLY A 96 11.33 0.75 -12.56
N MET A 97 11.73 -0.41 -11.99
CA MET A 97 12.81 -1.23 -12.54
C MET A 97 12.35 -2.18 -13.64
N LEU A 98 11.06 -2.50 -13.72
CA LEU A 98 10.51 -3.50 -14.67
C LEU A 98 11.18 -4.88 -14.55
N GLU A 99 11.40 -5.33 -13.32
CA GLU A 99 12.08 -6.59 -12.98
C GLU A 99 11.18 -7.59 -12.26
N GLY A 100 9.87 -7.38 -12.31
CA GLY A 100 8.88 -8.15 -11.57
C GLY A 100 8.68 -7.65 -10.13
N PRO A 101 7.50 -7.93 -9.54
CA PRO A 101 7.15 -7.53 -8.18
C PRO A 101 7.85 -8.37 -7.11
N SER A 102 7.89 -7.87 -5.89
CA SER A 102 8.51 -8.54 -4.74
C SER A 102 7.59 -9.61 -4.13
N ILE A 103 7.35 -10.68 -4.85
CA ILE A 103 6.44 -11.79 -4.46
C ILE A 103 6.74 -12.30 -3.05
N GLU A 104 8.02 -12.55 -2.71
CA GLU A 104 8.40 -13.09 -1.40
C GLU A 104 8.10 -12.11 -0.26
N LEU A 105 8.29 -10.80 -0.47
CA LEU A 105 7.92 -9.79 0.50
C LEU A 105 6.40 -9.79 0.75
N TYR A 106 5.60 -9.76 -0.32
CA TYR A 106 4.14 -9.73 -0.22
C TYR A 106 3.58 -11.00 0.41
N LYS A 107 4.12 -12.15 0.04
CA LYS A 107 3.80 -13.45 0.68
C LYS A 107 4.06 -13.43 2.18
N LYS A 108 5.21 -12.90 2.58
CA LYS A 108 5.60 -12.76 3.99
C LYS A 108 4.64 -11.83 4.73
N ILE A 109 4.28 -10.68 4.14
CA ILE A 109 3.33 -9.74 4.71
C ILE A 109 1.95 -10.39 4.90
N ILE A 110 1.41 -11.03 3.86
CA ILE A 110 0.09 -11.68 3.91
C ILE A 110 0.08 -12.76 4.99
N ASN A 111 1.08 -13.64 5.01
CA ASN A 111 1.13 -14.75 5.97
C ASN A 111 1.28 -14.26 7.41
N GLU A 112 2.15 -13.27 7.65
CA GLU A 112 2.44 -12.82 9.01
C GLU A 112 1.40 -11.83 9.56
N CYS A 113 0.69 -11.10 8.67
CA CYS A 113 -0.35 -10.16 9.06
C CYS A 113 -1.77 -10.75 8.95
N SER A 114 -1.89 -12.06 8.76
CA SER A 114 -3.17 -12.77 8.90
C SER A 114 -3.43 -13.06 10.37
N ASN A 115 -4.60 -12.65 10.88
CA ASN A 115 -5.01 -12.94 12.25
C ASN A 115 -5.62 -14.32 12.37
N SER A 116 -5.50 -14.94 13.57
CA SER A 116 -6.18 -16.19 13.94
C SER A 116 -7.72 -16.12 13.81
N ASP A 117 -8.27 -14.93 13.84
CA ASP A 117 -9.72 -14.66 13.73
C ASP A 117 -10.19 -14.52 12.26
N GLY A 118 -9.32 -14.84 11.28
CA GLY A 118 -9.63 -14.80 9.86
C GLY A 118 -9.68 -13.39 9.24
N GLN A 119 -9.34 -12.36 9.99
CA GLN A 119 -9.16 -11.01 9.45
C GLN A 119 -7.72 -10.86 8.91
N SER A 120 -7.57 -11.09 7.61
CA SER A 120 -6.35 -10.76 6.87
C SER A 120 -6.36 -9.28 6.47
N ILE A 121 -5.20 -8.65 6.41
CA ILE A 121 -5.09 -7.35 5.78
C ILE A 121 -5.35 -7.48 4.28
N LYS A 122 -5.89 -6.43 3.69
CA LYS A 122 -6.08 -6.27 2.26
C LYS A 122 -4.85 -5.59 1.69
N LEU A 123 -3.92 -6.40 1.19
CA LEU A 123 -2.66 -5.90 0.67
C LEU A 123 -2.83 -5.40 -0.77
N ILE A 124 -2.38 -4.18 -1.01
CA ILE A 124 -2.25 -3.58 -2.34
C ILE A 124 -0.77 -3.56 -2.67
N ALA A 125 -0.38 -4.39 -3.63
CA ALA A 125 1.02 -4.51 -4.05
C ALA A 125 1.41 -3.36 -5.00
N SER A 126 2.64 -2.86 -4.87
CA SER A 126 3.17 -1.76 -5.68
C SER A 126 4.66 -1.94 -5.94
N GLY A 127 5.09 -1.59 -7.15
CA GLY A 127 6.48 -1.66 -7.60
C GLY A 127 6.83 -2.93 -8.36
N GLY A 128 7.55 -2.76 -9.47
CA GLY A 128 8.17 -3.83 -10.25
C GLY A 128 7.29 -4.55 -11.26
N VAL A 129 5.96 -4.39 -11.23
CA VAL A 129 5.05 -5.06 -12.18
C VAL A 129 5.42 -4.75 -13.63
N THR A 130 5.52 -5.80 -14.46
CA THR A 130 5.95 -5.73 -15.86
C THR A 130 5.01 -6.43 -16.83
N SER A 131 4.24 -7.40 -16.37
CA SER A 131 3.46 -8.28 -17.25
C SER A 131 2.13 -8.70 -16.61
N ILE A 132 1.21 -9.21 -17.43
CA ILE A 132 -0.02 -9.85 -16.97
C ILE A 132 0.28 -11.07 -16.09
N ASN A 133 1.36 -11.80 -16.36
CA ASN A 133 1.76 -12.91 -15.50
C ASN A 133 2.11 -12.48 -14.08
N ASP A 134 2.69 -11.28 -13.90
CA ASP A 134 2.94 -10.74 -12.56
C ASP A 134 1.63 -10.43 -11.82
N LEU A 135 0.61 -9.95 -12.55
CA LEU A 135 -0.72 -9.71 -11.98
C LEU A 135 -1.35 -11.01 -11.51
N ASN A 136 -1.28 -12.07 -12.32
CA ASN A 136 -1.77 -13.40 -11.94
C ASN A 136 -1.08 -13.92 -10.69
N GLN A 137 0.24 -13.80 -10.60
CA GLN A 137 0.99 -14.23 -9.43
C GLN A 137 0.58 -13.47 -8.17
N LEU A 138 0.32 -12.16 -8.27
CA LEU A 138 -0.12 -11.34 -7.14
C LEU A 138 -1.58 -11.66 -6.74
N GLU A 139 -2.46 -11.96 -7.70
CA GLU A 139 -3.82 -12.42 -7.45
C GLU A 139 -3.82 -13.79 -6.76
N ASP A 140 -3.09 -14.77 -7.29
CA ASP A 140 -2.93 -16.11 -6.70
C ASP A 140 -2.35 -16.06 -5.29
N LEU A 141 -1.49 -15.07 -5.02
CA LEU A 141 -0.94 -14.81 -3.70
C LEU A 141 -1.98 -14.28 -2.71
N GLY A 142 -3.08 -13.71 -3.20
CA GLY A 142 -4.15 -13.13 -2.39
C GLY A 142 -3.99 -11.62 -2.14
N CYS A 143 -3.30 -10.91 -3.01
CA CYS A 143 -3.31 -9.45 -3.00
C CYS A 143 -4.71 -8.93 -3.34
N GLU A 144 -5.19 -7.93 -2.61
CA GLU A 144 -6.50 -7.28 -2.85
C GLU A 144 -6.49 -6.45 -4.14
N ALA A 145 -5.35 -5.84 -4.45
CA ALA A 145 -5.18 -5.01 -5.64
C ALA A 145 -3.68 -4.84 -5.98
N VAL A 146 -3.43 -4.28 -7.15
CA VAL A 146 -2.08 -3.98 -7.65
C VAL A 146 -2.05 -2.57 -8.21
N ILE A 147 -0.99 -1.82 -7.91
CA ILE A 147 -0.70 -0.53 -8.54
C ILE A 147 0.25 -0.77 -9.71
N ILE A 148 -0.21 -0.40 -10.90
CA ILE A 148 0.57 -0.49 -12.13
C ILE A 148 0.97 0.94 -12.53
N GLY A 149 2.26 1.21 -12.58
CA GLY A 149 2.81 2.50 -12.99
C GLY A 149 3.54 2.41 -14.33
N LYS A 150 4.87 2.28 -14.27
CA LYS A 150 5.76 2.35 -15.42
C LYS A 150 5.41 1.37 -16.54
N ALA A 151 5.01 0.13 -16.22
CA ALA A 151 4.62 -0.86 -17.23
C ALA A 151 3.46 -0.39 -18.13
N LEU A 152 2.50 0.36 -17.59
CA LEU A 152 1.41 0.95 -18.36
C LEU A 152 1.92 2.12 -19.23
N TYR A 153 2.77 3.00 -18.68
CA TYR A 153 3.26 4.17 -19.40
C TYR A 153 4.26 3.82 -20.51
N GLU A 154 5.02 2.75 -20.34
CA GLU A 154 5.98 2.26 -21.34
C GLU A 154 5.37 1.23 -22.31
N GLY A 155 4.11 0.83 -22.09
CA GLY A 155 3.37 -0.05 -23.00
C GLY A 155 3.68 -1.54 -22.84
N GLU A 156 4.33 -1.95 -21.75
CA GLU A 156 4.54 -3.35 -21.40
C GLU A 156 3.22 -4.07 -21.05
N ILE A 157 2.28 -3.31 -20.47
CA ILE A 157 0.89 -3.73 -20.25
C ILE A 157 -0.01 -2.66 -20.87
N SER A 158 -0.91 -3.04 -21.77
CA SER A 158 -1.90 -2.12 -22.32
C SER A 158 -3.20 -2.13 -21.52
N LEU A 159 -4.02 -1.07 -21.65
CA LEU A 159 -5.38 -1.06 -21.08
C LEU A 159 -6.23 -2.20 -21.66
N ARG A 160 -6.02 -2.56 -22.91
CA ARG A 160 -6.74 -3.66 -23.55
C ARG A 160 -6.39 -5.01 -22.92
N ASP A 161 -5.12 -5.22 -22.56
CA ASP A 161 -4.70 -6.45 -21.87
C ASP A 161 -5.39 -6.55 -20.51
N LEU A 162 -5.50 -5.43 -19.77
CA LEU A 162 -6.21 -5.38 -18.50
C LEU A 162 -7.71 -5.65 -18.67
N GLU A 163 -8.38 -5.01 -19.65
CA GLU A 163 -9.80 -5.24 -19.93
C GLU A 163 -10.12 -6.68 -20.35
N THR A 164 -9.16 -7.38 -20.95
CA THR A 164 -9.36 -8.76 -21.40
C THR A 164 -9.09 -9.75 -20.27
N HIS A 165 -8.31 -9.34 -19.30
CA HIS A 165 -7.86 -10.19 -18.20
C HIS A 165 -8.81 -10.14 -16.99
N PHE A 166 -9.39 -8.99 -16.72
CA PHE A 166 -10.34 -8.72 -15.62
C PHE A 166 -11.73 -8.41 -16.17
#